data_051ff507a74848335f5ebbbea962d1cd
#
_entry.id   051ff507a74848335f5ebbbea962d1cd
#
_cell.length_a   1.000
_cell.length_b   1.000
_cell.length_c   1.000
_cell.angle_alpha   90.00
_cell.angle_beta   90.00
_cell.angle_gamma   90.00
#
_symmetry.space_group_name_H-M   'P 1'
#
loop_
_entity.id
_entity.type
_entity.pdbx_description
1 polymer ?
#
loop_
_entity_poly.entity_id
_entity_poly.type
_entity_poly.pdbx_seq_one_letter_code
_entity_poly.pdbx_strand_id
1 'polypeptide(L)'
;VQKFVAAILGSVLGFVYASFIPKKFTAKTTFVVQEGKPSSGGGLASLAGQFGFDLGGSGNGLFSEDNILIFLKSESLIRETFLTKVDSLSNNSLADLFVANSPFKSKWEKKGFGSVDFSKFNSIQLPRVEDSLLQVLVKDFNARNLVIGKVDKKSSFVEIKVISNSEKFSYLFVRRLIKLASEKYIELKTKVKVANILKLQRRADSLSAVLNNKTYSAASSQQQLLDANPALRQMPVVTEISARDKTLVASIFAEVVKNLELSKTILSQETPVVQIVDQSTLPLPIENISKISYSLFSGIALFIISVLVLVFGRVFKSFKSLNVAIKNEKHVQ
;
A
#
# COMPACT_ATOMS: atom_id res chain seq x y z
N VAL A 1 17.21 -16.40 -53.20
CA VAL A 1 15.75 -16.20 -53.26
C VAL A 1 15.10 -16.83 -52.04
N GLN A 2 15.30 -18.14 -51.72
CA GLN A 2 14.64 -18.83 -50.58
C GLN A 2 14.86 -18.14 -49.23
N LYS A 3 16.03 -17.58 -48.92
CA LYS A 3 16.34 -16.87 -47.66
C LYS A 3 15.54 -15.58 -47.51
N PHE A 4 15.36 -14.83 -48.60
CA PHE A 4 14.57 -13.60 -48.59
C PHE A 4 13.09 -13.87 -48.47
N VAL A 5 12.59 -14.96 -49.04
CA VAL A 5 11.20 -15.39 -48.88
C VAL A 5 10.92 -15.79 -47.44
N ALA A 6 11.85 -16.51 -46.77
CA ALA A 6 11.71 -16.87 -45.36
C ALA A 6 11.73 -15.62 -44.44
N ALA A 7 12.55 -14.62 -44.72
CA ALA A 7 12.55 -13.37 -43.95
C ALA A 7 11.24 -12.59 -44.12
N ILE A 8 10.69 -12.51 -45.33
CA ILE A 8 9.41 -11.82 -45.58
C ILE A 8 8.26 -12.56 -44.90
N LEU A 9 8.19 -13.88 -44.99
CA LEU A 9 7.21 -14.69 -44.28
C LEU A 9 7.30 -14.51 -42.76
N GLY A 10 8.54 -14.46 -42.22
CA GLY A 10 8.78 -14.17 -40.83
C GLY A 10 8.27 -12.82 -40.38
N SER A 11 8.53 -11.79 -41.19
CA SER A 11 8.06 -10.42 -40.91
C SER A 11 6.52 -10.34 -40.90
N VAL A 12 5.85 -10.99 -41.83
CA VAL A 12 4.39 -11.04 -41.90
C VAL A 12 3.81 -11.78 -40.70
N LEU A 13 4.35 -12.94 -40.35
CA LEU A 13 3.92 -13.70 -39.17
C LEU A 13 4.11 -12.90 -37.87
N GLY A 14 5.26 -12.23 -37.72
CA GLY A 14 5.52 -11.36 -36.56
C GLY A 14 4.57 -10.17 -36.47
N PHE A 15 4.21 -9.56 -37.59
CA PHE A 15 3.23 -8.48 -37.64
C PHE A 15 1.82 -8.95 -37.26
N VAL A 16 1.39 -10.09 -37.78
CA VAL A 16 0.12 -10.72 -37.46
C VAL A 16 0.08 -11.07 -35.97
N TYR A 17 1.10 -11.72 -35.43
CA TYR A 17 1.20 -12.04 -34.02
C TYR A 17 1.12 -10.79 -33.13
N ALA A 18 1.88 -9.74 -33.46
CA ALA A 18 1.87 -8.47 -32.72
C ALA A 18 0.47 -7.78 -32.73
N SER A 19 -0.36 -8.06 -33.75
CA SER A 19 -1.72 -7.50 -33.84
C SER A 19 -2.70 -8.18 -32.88
N PHE A 20 -2.44 -9.41 -32.44
CA PHE A 20 -3.24 -10.14 -31.46
C PHE A 20 -2.85 -9.86 -30.00
N ILE A 21 -1.74 -9.15 -29.76
CA ILE A 21 -1.33 -8.82 -28.40
C ILE A 21 -2.28 -7.74 -27.85
N PRO A 22 -2.91 -7.95 -26.68
CA PRO A 22 -3.84 -7.00 -26.09
C PRO A 22 -3.14 -5.68 -25.74
N LYS A 23 -3.83 -4.57 -25.95
CA LYS A 23 -3.36 -3.24 -25.54
C LYS A 23 -3.21 -3.19 -24.03
N LYS A 24 -2.15 -2.53 -23.56
CA LYS A 24 -1.93 -2.28 -22.13
C LYS A 24 -2.11 -0.80 -21.82
N PHE A 25 -2.86 -0.54 -20.77
CA PHE A 25 -3.15 0.80 -20.28
C PHE A 25 -2.34 1.06 -19.02
N THR A 26 -1.65 2.20 -18.99
CA THR A 26 -0.79 2.58 -17.87
C THR A 26 -1.42 3.74 -17.12
N ALA A 27 -1.80 3.51 -15.86
CA ALA A 27 -2.16 4.56 -14.93
C ALA A 27 -1.01 4.83 -13.97
N LYS A 28 -0.70 6.11 -13.73
CA LYS A 28 0.31 6.50 -12.75
C LYS A 28 -0.21 7.59 -11.82
N THR A 29 0.31 7.60 -10.60
CA THR A 29 0.08 8.68 -9.64
C THR A 29 1.39 8.94 -8.92
N THR A 30 1.75 10.22 -8.84
CA THR A 30 2.90 10.70 -8.09
C THR A 30 2.40 11.44 -6.85
N PHE A 31 2.96 11.12 -5.71
CA PHE A 31 2.60 11.76 -4.44
C PHE A 31 3.84 11.95 -3.56
N VAL A 32 3.67 12.80 -2.55
CA VAL A 32 4.66 13.03 -1.49
C VAL A 32 3.97 12.88 -0.15
N VAL A 33 4.68 12.31 0.81
CA VAL A 33 4.24 12.26 2.20
C VAL A 33 4.95 13.37 2.95
N GLN A 34 4.19 14.34 3.40
CA GLN A 34 4.69 15.36 4.29
C GLN A 34 4.48 14.90 5.73
N GLU A 35 5.57 14.59 6.40
CA GLU A 35 5.54 14.36 7.84
C GLU A 35 5.64 15.71 8.55
N GLY A 36 4.71 15.98 9.45
CA GLY A 36 4.84 17.12 10.36
C GLY A 36 6.12 16.96 11.16
N LYS A 37 7.07 17.85 10.93
CA LYS A 37 8.24 17.94 11.82
C LYS A 37 7.76 18.55 13.13
N PRO A 38 8.03 17.94 14.28
CA PRO A 38 7.81 18.63 15.54
C PRO A 38 8.61 19.92 15.48
N SER A 39 7.93 21.05 15.74
CA SER A 39 8.62 22.32 15.79
C SER A 39 9.75 22.22 16.82
N SER A 40 10.97 22.47 16.39
CA SER A 40 12.20 22.39 17.20
C SER A 40 12.29 23.44 18.30
N GLY A 41 11.15 23.94 18.78
CA GLY A 41 11.05 24.76 19.98
C GLY A 41 11.40 23.91 21.20
N GLY A 42 12.62 24.02 21.72
CA GLY A 42 13.20 23.16 22.73
C GLY A 42 12.39 22.90 24.02
N GLY A 43 11.32 23.63 24.29
CA GLY A 43 10.43 23.41 25.43
C GLY A 43 9.37 22.31 25.19
N LEU A 44 8.79 22.19 24.00
CA LEU A 44 7.80 21.17 23.70
C LEU A 44 8.44 19.78 23.53
N ALA A 45 9.64 19.71 22.97
CA ALA A 45 10.38 18.46 22.78
C ALA A 45 10.80 17.83 24.11
N SER A 46 11.27 18.64 25.08
CA SER A 46 11.65 18.15 26.42
C SER A 46 10.44 17.68 27.23
N LEU A 47 9.31 18.38 27.13
CA LEU A 47 8.06 17.97 27.79
C LEU A 47 7.51 16.68 27.17
N ALA A 48 7.51 16.57 25.86
CA ALA A 48 7.02 15.37 25.19
C ALA A 48 7.87 14.13 25.52
N GLY A 49 9.19 14.27 25.65
CA GLY A 49 10.09 13.20 26.11
C GLY A 49 9.77 12.70 27.52
N GLN A 50 9.38 13.60 28.43
CA GLN A 50 8.96 13.26 29.79
C GLN A 50 7.68 12.40 29.81
N PHE A 51 6.83 12.51 28.80
CA PHE A 51 5.58 11.77 28.69
C PHE A 51 5.68 10.53 27.77
N GLY A 52 6.90 10.11 27.41
CA GLY A 52 7.11 8.94 26.55
C GLY A 52 6.76 9.17 25.08
N PHE A 53 6.60 10.43 24.68
CA PHE A 53 6.56 10.80 23.27
C PHE A 53 8.00 10.92 22.78
N ASP A 54 8.48 9.94 22.05
CA ASP A 54 9.78 10.00 21.39
C ASP A 54 9.73 11.03 20.26
N LEU A 55 10.03 12.29 20.62
CA LEU A 55 10.26 13.36 19.65
C LEU A 55 11.73 13.34 19.17
N GLY A 56 12.49 12.38 19.65
CA GLY A 56 13.88 12.16 19.29
C GLY A 56 14.00 11.66 17.87
N GLY A 57 14.31 12.58 16.98
CA GLY A 57 14.68 12.29 15.62
C GLY A 57 15.89 11.38 15.53
N SER A 58 15.68 10.11 15.40
CA SER A 58 16.58 9.29 14.60
C SER A 58 15.77 8.83 13.39
N GLY A 59 16.18 9.19 12.19
CA GLY A 59 15.52 8.95 10.91
C GLY A 59 15.34 7.46 10.52
N ASN A 60 15.27 6.58 11.49
CA ASN A 60 15.06 5.14 11.37
C ASN A 60 13.72 4.68 11.98
N GLY A 61 12.73 5.57 12.12
CA GLY A 61 11.37 5.16 12.50
C GLY A 61 10.82 4.13 11.51
N LEU A 62 9.89 3.28 11.98
CA LEU A 62 9.14 2.29 11.17
C LEU A 62 8.56 2.85 9.85
N PHE A 63 8.57 4.17 9.69
CA PHE A 63 7.96 4.92 8.57
C PHE A 63 8.95 5.87 7.89
N SER A 64 10.25 5.54 7.82
CA SER A 64 11.17 6.23 6.91
C SER A 64 10.65 6.17 5.47
N GLU A 65 11.06 7.10 4.61
CA GLU A 65 10.62 7.19 3.21
C GLU A 65 10.72 5.85 2.47
N ASP A 66 11.68 4.99 2.81
CA ASP A 66 11.84 3.67 2.19
C ASP A 66 10.79 2.65 2.68
N ASN A 67 10.34 2.77 3.93
CA ASN A 67 9.32 1.89 4.48
C ASN A 67 7.95 2.12 3.86
N ILE A 68 7.64 3.31 3.36
CA ILE A 68 6.39 3.55 2.65
C ILE A 68 6.32 2.76 1.34
N LEU A 69 7.46 2.55 0.66
CA LEU A 69 7.50 1.73 -0.55
C LEU A 69 7.17 0.27 -0.25
N ILE A 70 7.70 -0.25 0.86
CA ILE A 70 7.40 -1.62 1.34
C ILE A 70 5.94 -1.72 1.74
N PHE A 71 5.41 -0.73 2.45
CA PHE A 71 4.02 -0.68 2.86
C PHE A 71 3.06 -0.71 1.67
N LEU A 72 3.32 0.11 0.63
CA LEU A 72 2.53 0.16 -0.60
C LEU A 72 2.55 -1.16 -1.38
N LYS A 73 3.64 -1.93 -1.31
CA LYS A 73 3.78 -3.25 -1.93
C LYS A 73 3.24 -4.38 -1.06
N SER A 74 2.70 -4.09 0.12
CA SER A 74 2.21 -5.13 1.01
C SER A 74 1.04 -5.90 0.38
N GLU A 75 1.08 -7.22 0.47
CA GLU A 75 0.03 -8.09 -0.06
C GLU A 75 -1.35 -7.76 0.54
N SER A 76 -1.39 -7.41 1.83
CA SER A 76 -2.62 -7.02 2.53
C SER A 76 -3.28 -5.79 1.92
N LEU A 77 -2.52 -4.74 1.63
CA LEU A 77 -3.05 -3.50 1.05
C LEU A 77 -3.54 -3.72 -0.39
N ILE A 78 -2.76 -4.45 -1.19
CA ILE A 78 -3.12 -4.78 -2.57
C ILE A 78 -4.39 -5.64 -2.59
N ARG A 79 -4.48 -6.66 -1.71
CA ARG A 79 -5.65 -7.51 -1.54
C ARG A 79 -6.91 -6.72 -1.21
N GLU A 80 -6.82 -5.83 -0.24
CA GLU A 80 -7.94 -4.97 0.16
C GLU A 80 -8.37 -4.04 -0.98
N THR A 81 -7.40 -3.50 -1.73
CA THR A 81 -7.69 -2.70 -2.92
C THR A 81 -8.46 -3.51 -3.97
N PHE A 82 -8.08 -4.76 -4.22
CA PHE A 82 -8.78 -5.64 -5.15
C PHE A 82 -10.24 -5.91 -4.76
N LEU A 83 -10.51 -6.01 -3.46
CA LEU A 83 -11.85 -6.26 -2.94
C LEU A 83 -12.76 -5.03 -2.92
N THR A 84 -12.23 -3.85 -3.26
CA THR A 84 -13.07 -2.64 -3.38
C THR A 84 -14.01 -2.74 -4.58
N LYS A 85 -15.24 -2.25 -4.43
CA LYS A 85 -16.26 -2.23 -5.50
C LYS A 85 -15.84 -1.30 -6.64
N VAL A 86 -16.13 -1.68 -7.87
CA VAL A 86 -15.84 -0.85 -9.06
C VAL A 86 -16.63 0.46 -9.02
N ASP A 87 -17.94 0.37 -8.80
CA ASP A 87 -18.87 1.50 -8.71
C ASP A 87 -19.85 1.27 -7.54
N SER A 88 -20.47 2.32 -7.03
CA SER A 88 -21.46 2.22 -5.95
C SER A 88 -22.70 1.41 -6.34
N LEU A 89 -23.03 1.37 -7.64
CA LEU A 89 -24.20 0.68 -8.19
C LEU A 89 -23.85 -0.74 -8.70
N SER A 90 -22.57 -1.02 -9.00
CA SER A 90 -22.16 -2.34 -9.47
C SER A 90 -21.73 -3.22 -8.30
N ASN A 91 -22.20 -4.45 -8.30
CA ASN A 91 -21.73 -5.43 -7.30
C ASN A 91 -20.34 -6.00 -7.61
N ASN A 92 -19.68 -5.60 -8.71
CA ASN A 92 -18.38 -6.14 -9.11
C ASN A 92 -17.24 -5.51 -8.32
N SER A 93 -16.29 -6.33 -7.87
CA SER A 93 -15.04 -5.88 -7.27
C SER A 93 -13.99 -5.53 -8.33
N LEU A 94 -12.91 -4.84 -7.93
CA LEU A 94 -11.76 -4.65 -8.83
C LEU A 94 -11.08 -5.97 -9.18
N ALA A 95 -11.15 -6.98 -8.31
CA ALA A 95 -10.63 -8.32 -8.62
C ALA A 95 -11.40 -8.96 -9.79
N ASP A 96 -12.73 -8.88 -9.78
CA ASP A 96 -13.56 -9.40 -10.86
C ASP A 96 -13.28 -8.70 -12.19
N LEU A 97 -13.14 -7.36 -12.13
CA LEU A 97 -12.80 -6.55 -13.30
C LEU A 97 -11.44 -6.92 -13.89
N PHE A 98 -10.45 -7.18 -13.04
CA PHE A 98 -9.11 -7.59 -13.47
C PHE A 98 -9.11 -9.00 -14.06
N VAL A 99 -9.74 -9.96 -13.40
CA VAL A 99 -9.85 -11.35 -13.87
C VAL A 99 -10.55 -11.41 -15.21
N ALA A 100 -11.66 -10.67 -15.40
CA ALA A 100 -12.40 -10.63 -16.65
C ALA A 100 -11.56 -10.19 -17.86
N ASN A 101 -10.56 -9.31 -17.63
CA ASN A 101 -9.69 -8.75 -18.67
C ASN A 101 -8.27 -9.37 -18.68
N SER A 102 -8.06 -10.48 -17.98
CA SER A 102 -6.77 -11.12 -17.84
C SER A 102 -6.79 -12.60 -18.23
N PRO A 103 -5.65 -13.24 -18.46
CA PRO A 103 -5.56 -14.66 -18.73
C PRO A 103 -6.03 -15.55 -17.57
N PHE A 104 -6.25 -15.01 -16.38
CA PHE A 104 -6.71 -15.75 -15.22
C PHE A 104 -8.10 -16.37 -15.46
N LYS A 105 -8.99 -15.66 -16.13
CA LYS A 105 -10.34 -16.17 -16.45
C LYS A 105 -10.26 -17.53 -17.13
N SER A 106 -9.58 -17.62 -18.26
CA SER A 106 -9.47 -18.86 -19.02
C SER A 106 -8.65 -19.95 -18.30
N LYS A 107 -7.66 -19.56 -17.49
CA LYS A 107 -6.87 -20.51 -16.69
C LYS A 107 -7.70 -21.14 -15.57
N TRP A 108 -8.55 -20.38 -14.92
CA TRP A 108 -9.40 -20.86 -13.82
C TRP A 108 -10.56 -21.68 -14.32
N GLU A 109 -11.20 -21.28 -15.43
CA GLU A 109 -12.22 -22.09 -16.10
C GLU A 109 -11.70 -23.47 -16.52
N LYS A 110 -10.48 -23.53 -17.11
CA LYS A 110 -9.83 -24.81 -17.48
C LYS A 110 -9.48 -25.69 -16.27
N LYS A 111 -9.25 -25.10 -15.09
CA LYS A 111 -8.97 -25.83 -13.85
C LYS A 111 -10.22 -26.21 -13.06
N GLY A 112 -11.42 -25.92 -13.58
CA GLY A 112 -12.68 -26.28 -12.95
C GLY A 112 -13.13 -25.36 -11.81
N PHE A 113 -12.49 -24.19 -11.61
CA PHE A 113 -12.92 -23.25 -10.58
C PHE A 113 -14.16 -22.41 -10.98
N GLY A 114 -14.61 -22.49 -12.25
CA GLY A 114 -15.75 -21.73 -12.73
C GLY A 114 -15.56 -20.22 -12.73
N SER A 115 -16.66 -19.48 -12.66
CA SER A 115 -16.63 -18.02 -12.50
C SER A 115 -16.55 -17.68 -11.02
N VAL A 116 -15.39 -17.24 -10.57
CA VAL A 116 -15.19 -16.75 -9.20
C VAL A 116 -15.71 -15.32 -9.13
N ASP A 117 -16.53 -15.03 -8.11
CA ASP A 117 -17.12 -13.71 -7.86
C ASP A 117 -16.65 -13.20 -6.50
N PHE A 118 -15.69 -12.29 -6.53
CA PHE A 118 -15.10 -11.71 -5.32
C PHE A 118 -15.99 -10.63 -4.68
N SER A 119 -16.99 -10.14 -5.39
CA SER A 119 -17.86 -9.06 -4.91
C SER A 119 -18.75 -9.45 -3.74
N LYS A 120 -19.01 -10.75 -3.60
CA LYS A 120 -19.85 -11.31 -2.52
C LYS A 120 -19.17 -11.32 -1.16
N PHE A 121 -17.85 -11.08 -1.13
CA PHE A 121 -17.07 -11.26 0.07
C PHE A 121 -16.47 -9.94 0.57
N ASN A 122 -16.55 -9.74 1.87
CA ASN A 122 -15.80 -8.67 2.55
C ASN A 122 -14.36 -9.14 2.82
N SER A 123 -13.43 -8.19 2.95
CA SER A 123 -11.98 -8.46 3.16
C SER A 123 -11.65 -9.41 4.31
N ILE A 124 -12.59 -9.65 5.22
CA ILE A 124 -12.36 -10.38 6.47
C ILE A 124 -12.68 -11.88 6.35
N GLN A 125 -13.58 -12.29 5.46
CA GLN A 125 -14.03 -13.69 5.38
C GLN A 125 -14.24 -14.11 3.92
N LEU A 126 -13.17 -14.54 3.25
CA LEU A 126 -13.28 -15.28 2.01
C LEU A 126 -13.27 -16.79 2.28
N PRO A 127 -14.08 -17.58 1.56
CA PRO A 127 -13.93 -19.03 1.56
C PRO A 127 -12.50 -19.41 1.12
N ARG A 128 -12.04 -20.57 1.56
CA ARG A 128 -10.63 -20.99 1.38
C ARG A 128 -10.15 -21.03 -0.07
N VAL A 129 -11.04 -21.38 -1.00
CA VAL A 129 -10.70 -21.47 -2.43
C VAL A 129 -10.51 -20.07 -3.02
N GLU A 130 -11.48 -19.18 -2.82
CA GLU A 130 -11.44 -17.79 -3.29
C GLU A 130 -10.29 -17.02 -2.66
N ASP A 131 -9.99 -17.28 -1.39
CA ASP A 131 -8.85 -16.70 -0.71
C ASP A 131 -7.53 -17.11 -1.37
N SER A 132 -7.36 -18.39 -1.66
CA SER A 132 -6.20 -18.93 -2.36
C SER A 132 -6.05 -18.34 -3.77
N LEU A 133 -7.14 -18.22 -4.51
CA LEU A 133 -7.14 -17.63 -5.86
C LEU A 133 -6.78 -16.15 -5.82
N LEU A 134 -7.33 -15.40 -4.86
CA LEU A 134 -7.01 -14.00 -4.67
C LEU A 134 -5.53 -13.81 -4.28
N GLN A 135 -4.98 -14.67 -3.44
CA GLN A 135 -3.57 -14.63 -3.07
C GLN A 135 -2.64 -14.83 -4.28
N VAL A 136 -2.97 -15.80 -5.16
CA VAL A 136 -2.22 -16.01 -6.42
C VAL A 136 -2.31 -14.78 -7.32
N LEU A 137 -3.50 -14.19 -7.43
CA LEU A 137 -3.74 -12.99 -8.22
C LEU A 137 -2.94 -11.80 -7.69
N VAL A 138 -2.94 -11.57 -6.39
CA VAL A 138 -2.18 -10.48 -5.72
C VAL A 138 -0.68 -10.63 -5.95
N LYS A 139 -0.14 -11.84 -5.81
CA LYS A 139 1.29 -12.12 -6.05
C LYS A 139 1.69 -11.85 -7.50
N ASP A 140 0.92 -12.36 -8.46
CA ASP A 140 1.21 -12.14 -9.89
C ASP A 140 1.10 -10.66 -10.25
N PHE A 141 0.06 -9.98 -9.77
CA PHE A 141 -0.15 -8.56 -9.98
C PHE A 141 0.98 -7.71 -9.42
N ASN A 142 1.41 -7.97 -8.18
CA ASN A 142 2.52 -7.25 -7.55
C ASN A 142 3.84 -7.42 -8.32
N ALA A 143 4.06 -8.59 -8.91
CA ALA A 143 5.28 -8.89 -9.66
C ALA A 143 5.29 -8.29 -11.08
N ARG A 144 4.14 -8.17 -11.75
CA ARG A 144 4.08 -7.88 -13.19
C ARG A 144 3.35 -6.61 -13.58
N ASN A 145 2.38 -6.20 -12.77
CA ASN A 145 1.44 -5.14 -13.11
C ASN A 145 1.64 -3.86 -12.28
N LEU A 146 2.25 -3.98 -11.09
CA LEU A 146 2.43 -2.90 -10.14
C LEU A 146 3.91 -2.52 -10.02
N VAL A 147 4.21 -1.27 -10.36
CA VAL A 147 5.54 -0.70 -10.17
C VAL A 147 5.43 0.46 -9.19
N ILE A 148 6.18 0.38 -8.09
CA ILE A 148 6.23 1.42 -7.07
C ILE A 148 7.69 1.75 -6.80
N GLY A 149 8.02 3.03 -6.87
CA GLY A 149 9.37 3.51 -6.64
C GLY A 149 9.44 5.02 -6.43
N LYS A 150 10.61 5.53 -6.07
CA LYS A 150 10.88 6.96 -6.06
C LYS A 150 11.04 7.44 -7.50
N VAL A 151 10.54 8.64 -7.81
CA VAL A 151 10.70 9.27 -9.12
C VAL A 151 12.19 9.49 -9.43
N ASP A 152 12.94 9.93 -8.41
CA ASP A 152 14.39 10.05 -8.45
C ASP A 152 14.96 9.59 -7.09
N LYS A 153 16.19 9.03 -7.06
CA LYS A 153 16.84 8.53 -5.85
C LYS A 153 16.99 9.57 -4.73
N LYS A 154 17.08 10.84 -5.09
CA LYS A 154 17.22 11.98 -4.18
C LYS A 154 15.89 12.66 -3.84
N SER A 155 14.78 12.22 -4.45
CA SER A 155 13.46 12.83 -4.33
C SER A 155 12.62 12.09 -3.30
N SER A 156 11.82 12.82 -2.54
CA SER A 156 10.77 12.29 -1.66
C SER A 156 9.49 11.96 -2.43
N PHE A 157 9.45 12.18 -3.76
CA PHE A 157 8.29 11.85 -4.59
C PHE A 157 8.23 10.36 -4.89
N VAL A 158 7.10 9.75 -4.60
CA VAL A 158 6.83 8.34 -4.88
C VAL A 158 5.87 8.24 -6.07
N GLU A 159 6.21 7.41 -7.04
CA GLU A 159 5.37 7.07 -8.18
C GLU A 159 4.79 5.66 -8.01
N ILE A 160 3.48 5.54 -8.18
CA ILE A 160 2.77 4.27 -8.33
C ILE A 160 2.34 4.17 -9.79
N LYS A 161 2.72 3.08 -10.45
CA LYS A 161 2.34 2.79 -11.84
C LYS A 161 1.64 1.43 -11.89
N VAL A 162 0.48 1.38 -12.53
CA VAL A 162 -0.30 0.15 -12.75
C VAL A 162 -0.51 -0.05 -14.23
N ILE A 163 -0.18 -1.23 -14.71
CA ILE A 163 -0.26 -1.63 -16.11
C ILE A 163 -1.24 -2.79 -16.21
N SER A 164 -2.33 -2.65 -16.98
CA SER A 164 -3.28 -3.73 -17.22
C SER A 164 -3.93 -3.66 -18.60
N ASN A 165 -4.69 -4.70 -18.95
CA ASN A 165 -5.43 -4.74 -20.22
C ASN A 165 -6.75 -3.96 -20.16
N SER A 166 -7.15 -3.44 -18.99
CA SER A 166 -8.36 -2.65 -18.78
C SER A 166 -8.03 -1.25 -18.32
N GLU A 167 -8.39 -0.25 -19.11
CA GLU A 167 -8.23 1.16 -18.79
C GLU A 167 -8.93 1.52 -17.47
N LYS A 168 -10.20 1.13 -17.34
CA LYS A 168 -11.03 1.38 -16.15
C LYS A 168 -10.40 0.77 -14.89
N PHE A 169 -9.86 -0.45 -15.00
CA PHE A 169 -9.18 -1.10 -13.89
C PHE A 169 -7.92 -0.35 -13.46
N SER A 170 -6.99 -0.05 -14.40
CA SER A 170 -5.74 0.64 -14.08
C SER A 170 -6.00 1.97 -13.39
N TYR A 171 -6.94 2.76 -13.92
CA TYR A 171 -7.33 4.06 -13.37
C TYR A 171 -7.90 3.96 -11.95
N LEU A 172 -8.88 3.06 -11.75
CA LEU A 172 -9.53 2.91 -10.44
C LEU A 172 -8.59 2.31 -9.41
N PHE A 173 -7.78 1.32 -9.80
CA PHE A 173 -6.87 0.65 -8.89
C PHE A 173 -5.84 1.59 -8.28
N VAL A 174 -5.16 2.41 -9.10
CA VAL A 174 -4.18 3.39 -8.60
C VAL A 174 -4.83 4.37 -7.62
N ARG A 175 -5.99 4.92 -7.96
CA ARG A 175 -6.70 5.88 -7.09
C ARG A 175 -7.10 5.28 -5.76
N ARG A 176 -7.57 4.04 -5.75
CA ARG A 176 -8.01 3.37 -4.52
C ARG A 176 -6.84 2.88 -3.69
N LEU A 177 -5.79 2.40 -4.34
CA LEU A 177 -4.57 2.00 -3.65
C LEU A 177 -3.98 3.17 -2.87
N ILE A 178 -3.85 4.35 -3.49
CA ILE A 178 -3.30 5.52 -2.79
C ILE A 178 -4.22 6.01 -1.68
N LYS A 179 -5.54 5.97 -1.90
CA LYS A 179 -6.52 6.36 -0.87
C LYS A 179 -6.44 5.44 0.35
N LEU A 180 -6.53 4.12 0.15
CA LEU A 180 -6.43 3.13 1.23
C LEU A 180 -5.07 3.17 1.91
N ALA A 181 -4.00 3.33 1.14
CA ALA A 181 -2.65 3.46 1.69
C ALA A 181 -2.54 4.69 2.58
N SER A 182 -3.07 5.84 2.15
CA SER A 182 -3.05 7.07 2.93
C SER A 182 -3.83 6.93 4.24
N GLU A 183 -5.04 6.39 4.18
CA GLU A 183 -5.89 6.18 5.35
C GLU A 183 -5.22 5.24 6.37
N LYS A 184 -4.71 4.10 5.92
CA LYS A 184 -4.02 3.13 6.79
C LYS A 184 -2.69 3.65 7.33
N TYR A 185 -1.95 4.40 6.52
CA TYR A 185 -0.70 5.00 6.96
C TYR A 185 -0.93 5.99 8.10
N ILE A 186 -1.92 6.88 7.95
CA ILE A 186 -2.32 7.81 8.98
C ILE A 186 -2.79 7.06 10.23
N GLU A 187 -3.66 6.06 10.08
CA GLU A 187 -4.16 5.24 11.19
C GLU A 187 -3.01 4.59 11.97
N LEU A 188 -2.10 3.90 11.29
CA LEU A 188 -0.97 3.22 11.92
C LEU A 188 -0.05 4.20 12.67
N LYS A 189 0.21 5.37 12.08
CA LYS A 189 1.09 6.38 12.67
C LYS A 189 0.47 7.07 13.89
N THR A 190 -0.85 7.24 13.89
CA THR A 190 -1.56 7.97 14.94
C THR A 190 -2.17 7.06 16.01
N LYS A 191 -2.31 5.75 15.77
CA LYS A 191 -3.01 4.79 16.63
C LYS A 191 -2.59 4.84 18.11
N VAL A 192 -1.29 4.83 18.39
CA VAL A 192 -0.78 4.85 19.76
C VAL A 192 -1.08 6.20 20.42
N LYS A 193 -0.93 7.31 19.69
CA LYS A 193 -1.18 8.66 20.20
C LYS A 193 -2.66 8.88 20.49
N VAL A 194 -3.54 8.43 19.61
CA VAL A 194 -5.00 8.46 19.84
C VAL A 194 -5.38 7.64 21.05
N ALA A 195 -4.80 6.44 21.24
CA ALA A 195 -5.04 5.64 22.43
C ALA A 195 -4.60 6.33 23.71
N ASN A 196 -3.44 7.02 23.71
CA ASN A 196 -2.96 7.79 24.85
C ASN A 196 -3.88 8.99 25.16
N ILE A 197 -4.34 9.72 24.15
CA ILE A 197 -5.29 10.83 24.32
C ILE A 197 -6.59 10.34 24.95
N LEU A 198 -7.15 9.21 24.48
CA LEU A 198 -8.35 8.63 25.05
C LEU A 198 -8.15 8.22 26.53
N LYS A 199 -6.95 7.71 26.88
CA LYS A 199 -6.61 7.38 28.26
C LYS A 199 -6.53 8.64 29.15
N LEU A 200 -5.88 9.69 28.66
CA LEU A 200 -5.79 10.98 29.38
C LEU A 200 -7.17 11.63 29.52
N GLN A 201 -8.01 11.57 28.49
CA GLN A 201 -9.40 12.08 28.55
C GLN A 201 -10.19 11.40 29.66
N ARG A 202 -10.22 10.04 29.67
CA ARG A 202 -10.91 9.30 30.74
C ARG A 202 -10.40 9.66 32.13
N ARG A 203 -9.09 9.88 32.26
CA ARG A 203 -8.49 10.27 33.55
C ARG A 203 -8.90 11.68 33.95
N ALA A 204 -8.96 12.63 33.02
CA ALA A 204 -9.45 13.98 33.26
C ALA A 204 -10.93 13.97 33.70
N ASP A 205 -11.79 13.20 33.00
CA ASP A 205 -13.21 13.07 33.33
C ASP A 205 -13.39 12.50 34.75
N SER A 206 -12.64 11.45 35.10
CA SER A 206 -12.66 10.85 36.43
C SER A 206 -12.20 11.84 37.51
N LEU A 207 -11.09 12.55 37.27
CA LEU A 207 -10.57 13.55 38.22
C LEU A 207 -11.50 14.75 38.36
N SER A 208 -12.21 15.16 37.32
CA SER A 208 -13.22 16.20 37.37
C SER A 208 -14.36 15.82 38.34
N ALA A 209 -14.87 14.57 38.26
CA ALA A 209 -15.89 14.08 39.16
C ALA A 209 -15.40 14.05 40.62
N VAL A 210 -14.15 13.58 40.84
CA VAL A 210 -13.55 13.56 42.20
C VAL A 210 -13.33 15.00 42.70
N LEU A 211 -12.89 15.92 41.87
CA LEU A 211 -12.70 17.33 42.26
C LEU A 211 -14.01 18.00 42.65
N ASN A 212 -15.09 17.73 41.91
CA ASN A 212 -16.43 18.20 42.28
C ASN A 212 -16.84 17.71 43.66
N ASN A 213 -16.70 16.39 43.93
CA ASN A 213 -17.03 15.80 45.22
C ASN A 213 -16.16 16.41 46.34
N LYS A 214 -14.84 16.59 46.13
CA LYS A 214 -13.96 17.21 47.13
C LYS A 214 -14.27 18.69 47.33
N THR A 215 -14.72 19.39 46.30
CA THR A 215 -15.17 20.78 46.39
C THR A 215 -16.41 20.91 47.26
N TYR A 216 -17.43 20.02 47.10
CA TYR A 216 -18.58 19.99 47.93
C TYR A 216 -18.25 19.62 49.40
N SER A 217 -17.36 18.61 49.59
CA SER A 217 -16.90 18.26 50.96
C SER A 217 -16.19 19.40 51.67
N ALA A 218 -15.28 20.11 50.94
CA ALA A 218 -14.59 21.26 51.53
C ALA A 218 -15.55 22.41 51.88
N ALA A 219 -16.56 22.68 51.02
CA ALA A 219 -17.58 23.70 51.28
C ALA A 219 -18.44 23.33 52.50
N SER A 220 -18.89 22.08 52.61
CA SER A 220 -19.69 21.63 53.77
C SER A 220 -18.90 21.62 55.08
N SER A 221 -17.59 21.24 55.04
CA SER A 221 -16.72 21.30 56.22
C SER A 221 -16.50 22.73 56.69
N GLN A 222 -16.40 23.66 55.74
CA GLN A 222 -16.27 25.09 56.04
C GLN A 222 -17.55 25.66 56.68
N GLN A 223 -18.71 25.29 56.20
CA GLN A 223 -19.97 25.71 56.76
C GLN A 223 -20.17 25.13 58.17
N GLN A 224 -19.87 23.85 58.36
CA GLN A 224 -19.92 23.21 59.72
C GLN A 224 -18.95 23.89 60.69
N LEU A 225 -17.81 24.40 60.26
CA LEU A 225 -16.87 25.16 61.10
C LEU A 225 -17.47 26.49 61.53
N LEU A 226 -18.21 27.20 60.66
CA LEU A 226 -18.88 28.45 61.00
C LEU A 226 -20.04 28.28 61.99
N ASP A 227 -20.74 27.13 61.93
CA ASP A 227 -21.89 26.78 62.78
C ASP A 227 -21.45 26.08 64.07
N ALA A 228 -20.14 25.76 64.21
CA ALA A 228 -19.64 24.95 65.33
C ALA A 228 -19.41 25.75 66.61
N ASN A 229 -19.64 25.08 67.79
CA ASN A 229 -19.24 25.60 69.06
C ASN A 229 -17.72 25.78 69.15
N PRO A 230 -17.22 26.96 69.55
CA PRO A 230 -15.76 27.26 69.63
C PRO A 230 -14.96 26.30 70.52
N ALA A 231 -15.62 25.54 71.44
CA ALA A 231 -14.97 24.52 72.27
C ALA A 231 -14.55 23.24 71.55
N LEU A 232 -15.01 23.01 70.29
CA LEU A 232 -14.72 21.79 69.51
C LEU A 232 -13.40 21.93 68.73
N ARG A 233 -12.30 21.51 69.32
CA ARG A 233 -10.93 21.63 68.74
C ARG A 233 -10.67 20.76 67.48
N GLN A 234 -11.52 19.80 67.14
CA GLN A 234 -11.31 18.89 66.00
C GLN A 234 -11.83 19.45 64.65
N MET A 235 -12.75 20.38 64.65
CA MET A 235 -13.40 20.95 63.45
C MET A 235 -12.37 21.68 62.50
N PRO A 236 -11.42 22.48 63.02
CA PRO A 236 -10.43 23.12 62.13
C PRO A 236 -9.55 22.14 61.36
N VAL A 237 -9.22 20.98 61.96
CA VAL A 237 -8.39 19.94 61.33
C VAL A 237 -9.15 19.26 60.16
N VAL A 238 -10.43 18.97 60.29
CA VAL A 238 -11.26 18.38 59.22
C VAL A 238 -11.37 19.34 58.05
N THR A 239 -11.58 20.64 58.32
CA THR A 239 -11.68 21.65 57.27
C THR A 239 -10.32 21.82 56.54
N GLU A 240 -9.21 21.81 57.26
CA GLU A 240 -7.87 21.90 56.65
C GLU A 240 -7.57 20.67 55.76
N ILE A 241 -7.87 19.46 56.23
CA ILE A 241 -7.69 18.23 55.42
C ILE A 241 -8.57 18.30 54.14
N SER A 242 -9.83 18.70 54.23
CA SER A 242 -10.71 18.80 53.09
C SER A 242 -10.27 19.84 52.09
N ALA A 243 -9.76 20.99 52.52
CA ALA A 243 -9.19 22.03 51.69
C ALA A 243 -7.89 21.58 50.98
N ARG A 244 -7.00 20.90 51.70
CA ARG A 244 -5.79 20.32 51.18
C ARG A 244 -6.08 19.27 50.11
N ASP A 245 -7.01 18.33 50.39
CA ASP A 245 -7.43 17.27 49.46
C ASP A 245 -7.97 17.87 48.14
N LYS A 246 -8.86 18.87 48.25
CA LYS A 246 -9.37 19.61 47.10
C LYS A 246 -8.24 20.22 46.28
N THR A 247 -7.29 20.91 46.93
CA THR A 247 -6.15 21.57 46.26
C THR A 247 -5.27 20.54 45.55
N LEU A 248 -4.97 19.41 46.18
CA LEU A 248 -4.21 18.30 45.60
C LEU A 248 -4.89 17.73 44.38
N VAL A 249 -6.18 17.44 44.44
CA VAL A 249 -6.93 16.90 43.27
C VAL A 249 -7.02 17.95 42.19
N ALA A 250 -7.20 19.23 42.49
CA ALA A 250 -7.24 20.32 41.54
C ALA A 250 -5.90 20.46 40.78
N SER A 251 -4.77 20.35 41.46
CA SER A 251 -3.45 20.41 40.83
C SER A 251 -3.21 19.22 39.89
N ILE A 252 -3.55 17.99 40.31
CA ILE A 252 -3.45 16.80 39.45
C ILE A 252 -4.37 16.92 38.23
N PHE A 253 -5.61 17.40 38.43
CA PHE A 253 -6.56 17.61 37.32
C PHE A 253 -6.01 18.63 36.32
N ALA A 254 -5.50 19.76 36.77
CA ALA A 254 -4.92 20.78 35.90
C ALA A 254 -3.73 20.25 35.09
N GLU A 255 -2.87 19.44 35.72
CA GLU A 255 -1.74 18.82 35.01
C GLU A 255 -2.21 17.78 33.98
N VAL A 256 -3.19 16.94 34.30
CA VAL A 256 -3.74 15.97 33.35
C VAL A 256 -4.39 16.66 32.16
N VAL A 257 -5.15 17.74 32.39
CA VAL A 257 -5.77 18.53 31.31
C VAL A 257 -4.71 19.20 30.44
N LYS A 258 -3.66 19.77 31.03
CA LYS A 258 -2.52 20.31 30.30
C LYS A 258 -1.87 19.27 29.41
N ASN A 259 -1.62 18.07 29.95
CA ASN A 259 -1.00 16.98 29.19
C ASN A 259 -1.93 16.45 28.08
N LEU A 260 -3.23 16.44 28.30
CA LEU A 260 -4.24 16.10 27.29
C LEU A 260 -4.20 17.08 26.11
N GLU A 261 -4.23 18.38 26.39
CA GLU A 261 -4.19 19.41 25.35
C GLU A 261 -2.86 19.41 24.59
N LEU A 262 -1.75 19.22 25.29
CA LEU A 262 -0.44 19.05 24.68
C LEU A 262 -0.43 17.82 23.74
N SER A 263 -0.96 16.69 24.19
CA SER A 263 -1.03 15.46 23.36
C SER A 263 -1.88 15.63 22.13
N LYS A 264 -3.00 16.35 22.22
CA LYS A 264 -3.85 16.70 21.06
C LYS A 264 -3.10 17.59 20.07
N THR A 265 -2.37 18.57 20.56
CA THR A 265 -1.54 19.48 19.73
C THR A 265 -0.45 18.71 19.00
N ILE A 266 0.28 17.82 19.69
CA ILE A 266 1.30 16.96 19.10
C ILE A 266 0.68 16.04 18.03
N LEU A 267 -0.46 15.43 18.30
CA LEU A 267 -1.17 14.59 17.32
C LEU A 267 -1.48 15.36 16.05
N SER A 268 -2.01 16.59 16.18
CA SER A 268 -2.33 17.45 15.03
C SER A 268 -1.09 17.82 14.22
N GLN A 269 0.03 18.13 14.88
CA GLN A 269 1.28 18.49 14.21
C GLN A 269 1.96 17.31 13.51
N GLU A 270 1.87 16.11 14.08
CA GLU A 270 2.55 14.93 13.58
C GLU A 270 1.69 14.04 12.67
N THR A 271 0.42 14.38 12.48
CA THR A 271 -0.43 13.66 11.53
C THR A 271 0.10 13.88 10.11
N PRO A 272 0.55 12.81 9.42
CA PRO A 272 1.13 12.96 8.09
C PRO A 272 0.05 13.35 7.09
N VAL A 273 0.46 14.17 6.12
CA VAL A 273 -0.41 14.56 5.00
C VAL A 273 0.15 13.94 3.72
N VAL A 274 -0.67 13.16 3.04
CA VAL A 274 -0.36 12.61 1.72
C VAL A 274 -0.87 13.57 0.66
N GLN A 275 0.07 14.21 -0.06
CA GLN A 275 -0.27 15.14 -1.13
C GLN A 275 -0.06 14.48 -2.48
N ILE A 276 -1.12 14.39 -3.27
CA ILE A 276 -1.06 13.91 -4.66
C ILE A 276 -0.55 15.07 -5.52
N VAL A 277 0.56 14.84 -6.21
CA VAL A 277 1.22 15.84 -7.07
C VAL A 277 0.77 15.68 -8.51
N ASP A 278 0.69 14.45 -8.99
CA ASP A 278 0.25 14.13 -10.34
C ASP A 278 -0.62 12.87 -10.33
N GLN A 279 -1.68 12.89 -11.10
CA GLN A 279 -2.62 11.77 -11.23
C GLN A 279 -3.02 11.59 -12.68
N SER A 280 -2.98 10.36 -13.17
CA SER A 280 -3.47 10.04 -14.51
C SER A 280 -4.92 10.42 -14.68
N THR A 281 -5.24 11.06 -15.80
CA THR A 281 -6.58 11.35 -16.28
C THR A 281 -6.95 10.42 -17.44
N LEU A 282 -8.22 10.24 -17.67
CA LEU A 282 -8.71 9.49 -18.84
C LEU A 282 -8.72 10.41 -20.09
N PRO A 283 -8.35 9.91 -21.27
CA PRO A 283 -7.92 8.54 -21.58
C PRO A 283 -6.48 8.26 -21.13
N LEU A 284 -6.23 6.98 -20.69
CA LEU A 284 -4.90 6.57 -20.26
C LEU A 284 -3.95 6.35 -21.45
N PRO A 285 -2.65 6.61 -21.28
CA PRO A 285 -1.65 6.27 -22.28
C PRO A 285 -1.62 4.75 -22.49
N ILE A 286 -1.58 4.38 -23.79
CA ILE A 286 -1.48 2.99 -24.21
C ILE A 286 0.00 2.67 -24.39
N GLU A 287 0.51 1.66 -23.70
CA GLU A 287 1.81 1.08 -24.05
C GLU A 287 1.67 0.30 -25.35
N ASN A 288 1.94 0.98 -26.45
CA ASN A 288 1.93 0.35 -27.77
C ASN A 288 3.17 -0.53 -27.92
N ILE A 289 2.94 -1.82 -28.07
CA ILE A 289 3.97 -2.72 -28.56
C ILE A 289 4.21 -2.33 -30.02
N SER A 290 5.42 -1.89 -30.32
CA SER A 290 5.78 -1.53 -31.70
C SER A 290 5.65 -2.76 -32.61
N LYS A 291 4.58 -2.82 -33.39
CA LYS A 291 4.33 -3.91 -34.37
C LYS A 291 5.48 -4.05 -35.36
N ILE A 292 6.11 -2.94 -35.67
CA ILE A 292 7.29 -2.87 -36.59
C ILE A 292 8.49 -3.58 -35.96
N SER A 293 8.76 -3.37 -34.66
CA SER A 293 9.87 -4.05 -33.98
C SER A 293 9.65 -5.57 -33.95
N TYR A 294 8.45 -6.04 -33.64
CA TYR A 294 8.14 -7.48 -33.62
C TYR A 294 8.25 -8.10 -35.01
N SER A 295 7.76 -7.40 -36.06
CA SER A 295 7.91 -7.81 -37.45
C SER A 295 9.39 -7.94 -37.84
N LEU A 296 10.21 -6.95 -37.48
CA LEU A 296 11.65 -6.95 -37.82
C LEU A 296 12.40 -8.09 -37.10
N PHE A 297 12.19 -8.24 -35.78
CA PHE A 297 12.82 -9.31 -35.01
C PHE A 297 12.42 -10.71 -35.50
N SER A 298 11.14 -10.92 -35.80
CA SER A 298 10.64 -12.19 -36.35
C SER A 298 11.20 -12.50 -37.72
N GLY A 299 11.34 -11.49 -38.61
CA GLY A 299 11.98 -11.63 -39.90
C GLY A 299 13.45 -12.02 -39.81
N ILE A 300 14.21 -11.36 -38.90
CA ILE A 300 15.63 -11.67 -38.65
C ILE A 300 15.78 -13.09 -38.07
N ALA A 301 14.93 -13.47 -37.10
CA ALA A 301 14.97 -14.79 -36.48
C ALA A 301 14.74 -15.91 -37.50
N LEU A 302 13.72 -15.78 -38.37
CA LEU A 302 13.46 -16.77 -39.40
C LEU A 302 14.52 -16.79 -40.51
N PHE A 303 15.15 -15.63 -40.83
CA PHE A 303 16.29 -15.59 -41.72
C PHE A 303 17.46 -16.40 -41.17
N ILE A 304 17.81 -16.22 -39.89
CA ILE A 304 18.92 -16.95 -39.24
C ILE A 304 18.61 -18.47 -39.21
N ILE A 305 17.39 -18.85 -38.85
CA ILE A 305 16.98 -20.25 -38.87
C ILE A 305 17.09 -20.86 -40.26
N SER A 306 16.67 -20.13 -41.30
CA SER A 306 16.77 -20.58 -42.69
C SER A 306 18.24 -20.78 -43.12
N VAL A 307 19.14 -19.90 -42.69
CA VAL A 307 20.58 -20.06 -42.97
C VAL A 307 21.13 -21.30 -42.28
N LEU A 308 20.80 -21.49 -40.98
CA LEU A 308 21.27 -22.66 -40.22
C LEU A 308 20.79 -23.97 -40.86
N VAL A 309 19.52 -24.06 -41.25
CA VAL A 309 18.94 -25.26 -41.90
C VAL A 309 19.69 -25.58 -43.20
N LEU A 310 20.03 -24.55 -43.99
CA LEU A 310 20.79 -24.77 -45.25
C LEU A 310 22.24 -25.22 -45.02
N VAL A 311 22.91 -24.65 -44.00
CA VAL A 311 24.28 -25.07 -43.62
C VAL A 311 24.26 -26.52 -43.12
N PHE A 312 23.35 -26.85 -42.19
CA PHE A 312 23.20 -28.21 -41.71
C PHE A 312 22.89 -29.19 -42.83
N GLY A 313 21.98 -28.83 -43.73
CA GLY A 313 21.61 -29.65 -44.87
C GLY A 313 22.80 -29.93 -45.82
N ARG A 314 23.71 -28.92 -46.02
CA ARG A 314 24.95 -29.12 -46.81
C ARG A 314 25.96 -30.02 -46.09
N VAL A 315 26.17 -29.78 -44.77
CA VAL A 315 27.08 -30.57 -43.98
C VAL A 315 26.61 -32.03 -43.96
N PHE A 316 25.30 -32.27 -43.75
CA PHE A 316 24.73 -33.61 -43.72
C PHE A 316 24.84 -34.35 -45.05
N LYS A 317 24.64 -33.65 -46.17
CA LYS A 317 24.87 -34.20 -47.52
C LYS A 317 26.35 -34.56 -47.75
N SER A 318 27.29 -33.75 -47.31
CA SER A 318 28.72 -34.03 -47.37
C SER A 318 29.13 -35.24 -46.55
N PHE A 319 28.58 -35.38 -45.33
CA PHE A 319 28.80 -36.59 -44.50
C PHE A 319 28.21 -37.85 -45.14
N LYS A 320 27.04 -37.77 -45.76
CA LYS A 320 26.39 -38.88 -46.44
C LYS A 320 27.18 -39.34 -47.67
N SER A 321 27.72 -38.40 -48.44
CA SER A 321 28.56 -38.71 -49.62
C SER A 321 29.91 -39.33 -49.24
N LEU A 322 30.54 -38.90 -48.14
CA LEU A 322 31.75 -39.50 -47.58
C LEU A 322 31.48 -40.93 -47.10
N ASN A 323 30.40 -41.19 -46.38
CA ASN A 323 30.02 -42.54 -45.93
C ASN A 323 29.73 -43.48 -47.10
N VAL A 324 29.14 -43.03 -48.19
CA VAL A 324 28.93 -43.83 -49.42
C VAL A 324 30.26 -44.11 -50.12
N ALA A 325 31.17 -43.17 -50.21
CA ALA A 325 32.51 -43.36 -50.79
C ALA A 325 33.35 -44.40 -50.02
N ILE A 326 33.36 -44.32 -48.67
CA ILE A 326 34.04 -45.29 -47.78
C ILE A 326 33.44 -46.70 -47.90
N LYS A 327 32.12 -46.80 -48.12
CA LYS A 327 31.46 -48.10 -48.27
C LYS A 327 31.78 -48.75 -49.62
N ASN A 328 31.94 -47.94 -50.69
CA ASN A 328 32.29 -48.47 -52.01
C ASN A 328 33.77 -48.90 -52.09
N GLU A 329 34.70 -48.28 -51.38
CA GLU A 329 36.11 -48.73 -51.28
C GLU A 329 36.23 -50.08 -50.54
N LYS A 330 35.38 -50.36 -49.54
CA LYS A 330 35.40 -51.66 -48.82
C LYS A 330 34.80 -52.83 -49.60
N HIS A 331 34.15 -52.60 -50.75
CA HIS A 331 33.58 -53.66 -51.60
C HIS A 331 34.50 -53.99 -52.83
N VAL A 332 35.62 -53.31 -53.00
CA VAL A 332 36.60 -53.52 -54.12
C VAL A 332 37.87 -54.26 -53.67
N GLN A 333 38.01 -54.53 -52.34
CA GLN A 333 39.01 -55.49 -51.82
C GLN A 333 38.32 -56.85 -51.51
#